data_e10344a8e55e75c97de5a407772cb006
#
_entry.id   e10344a8e55e75c97de5a407772cb006
#
_cell.length_a   1.000
_cell.length_b   1.000
_cell.length_c   1.000
_cell.angle_alpha   90.00
_cell.angle_beta   90.00
_cell.angle_gamma   90.00
#
_symmetry.space_group_name_H-M   'P 1'
#
loop_
_entity.id
_entity.type
_entity.pdbx_description
1 polymer ?
#
loop_
_entity_poly.entity_id
_entity_poly.type
_entity_poly.pdbx_seq_one_letter_code
_entity_poly.pdbx_strand_id
1 'polypeptide(L)'
;MLHYERKGSGEAIVLIHGFLGSSDLFKALAKDLSQHFDVISVDLPGHGKSTIDIESYTVEAYANAIVDVLKNEKIEKAYWLGHSFGGYITLAALAEQLFSIPKAILLHSAVNADTEEAKEKRTTQQQVIKKDGVNAFVNDVIPNFLAPQSSPKLTDQAI
;
A
#
# COMPACT_ATOMS: atom_id res chain seq x y z
N MET A 1 -3.21 -12.43 -10.09
CA MET A 1 -2.56 -11.16 -10.49
C MET A 1 -3.25 -10.01 -9.77
N LEU A 2 -2.51 -8.98 -9.31
CA LEU A 2 -3.09 -7.82 -8.64
C LEU A 2 -3.98 -7.01 -9.59
N HIS A 3 -5.01 -6.40 -9.03
CA HIS A 3 -5.71 -5.30 -9.70
C HIS A 3 -4.84 -4.04 -9.64
N TYR A 4 -4.82 -3.28 -10.72
CA TYR A 4 -4.13 -1.99 -10.80
C TYR A 4 -4.83 -1.07 -11.79
N GLU A 5 -4.63 0.22 -11.62
CA GLU A 5 -5.01 1.24 -12.59
C GLU A 5 -3.73 1.81 -13.21
N ARG A 6 -3.71 1.97 -14.54
CA ARG A 6 -2.59 2.56 -15.28
C ARG A 6 -3.06 3.77 -16.06
N LYS A 7 -2.32 4.87 -15.95
CA LYS A 7 -2.69 6.14 -16.58
C LYS A 7 -1.47 6.98 -16.90
N GLY A 8 -1.50 7.64 -18.07
CA GLY A 8 -0.40 8.50 -18.53
C GLY A 8 0.56 7.76 -19.44
N SER A 9 1.74 8.33 -19.59
CA SER A 9 2.84 7.78 -20.39
C SER A 9 4.17 8.41 -19.97
N GLY A 10 5.30 7.80 -20.36
CA GLY A 10 6.64 8.28 -20.02
C GLY A 10 7.35 7.35 -19.03
N GLU A 11 8.12 7.92 -18.10
CA GLU A 11 8.78 7.12 -17.06
C GLU A 11 7.75 6.54 -16.10
N ALA A 12 7.87 5.24 -15.78
CA ALA A 12 6.93 4.57 -14.92
C ALA A 12 7.09 4.99 -13.45
N ILE A 13 5.95 5.18 -12.76
CA ILE A 13 5.88 5.36 -11.31
C ILE A 13 4.79 4.46 -10.72
N VAL A 14 5.15 3.69 -9.70
CA VAL A 14 4.23 2.82 -8.96
C VAL A 14 3.80 3.49 -7.67
N LEU A 15 2.48 3.54 -7.44
CA LEU A 15 1.87 4.07 -6.23
C LEU A 15 1.33 2.89 -5.39
N ILE A 16 1.84 2.74 -4.17
CA ILE A 16 1.61 1.61 -3.29
C ILE A 16 0.95 2.10 -2.00
N HIS A 17 -0.31 1.74 -1.81
CA HIS A 17 -1.10 2.17 -0.64
C HIS A 17 -0.68 1.47 0.66
N GLY A 18 -1.21 1.95 1.78
CA GLY A 18 -1.00 1.38 3.12
C GLY A 18 -2.00 0.30 3.49
N PHE A 19 -1.85 -0.22 4.71
CA PHE A 19 -2.80 -1.17 5.31
C PHE A 19 -4.22 -0.59 5.35
N LEU A 20 -5.23 -1.40 5.08
CA LEU A 20 -6.64 -1.02 4.93
C LEU A 20 -6.95 -0.02 3.80
N GLY A 21 -5.99 0.23 2.91
CA GLY A 21 -6.16 1.14 1.79
C GLY A 21 -6.48 0.42 0.47
N SER A 22 -6.51 1.21 -0.60
CA SER A 22 -6.61 0.75 -1.98
C SER A 22 -5.94 1.77 -2.91
N SER A 23 -5.88 1.49 -4.20
CA SER A 23 -5.41 2.41 -5.25
C SER A 23 -6.20 3.73 -5.26
N ASP A 24 -7.44 3.74 -4.75
CA ASP A 24 -8.29 4.91 -4.63
C ASP A 24 -7.66 6.04 -3.80
N LEU A 25 -6.78 5.71 -2.84
CA LEU A 25 -6.02 6.68 -2.07
C LEU A 25 -5.28 7.68 -2.98
N PHE A 26 -4.83 7.21 -4.12
CA PHE A 26 -3.99 8.00 -5.02
C PHE A 26 -4.73 8.60 -6.20
N LYS A 27 -6.06 8.51 -6.30
CA LYS A 27 -6.83 9.00 -7.46
C LYS A 27 -6.48 10.42 -7.88
N ALA A 28 -6.39 11.36 -6.93
CA ALA A 28 -6.06 12.75 -7.22
C ALA A 28 -4.59 12.86 -7.66
N LEU A 29 -3.66 12.28 -6.88
CA LEU A 29 -2.23 12.29 -7.17
C LEU A 29 -1.92 11.62 -8.52
N ALA A 30 -2.52 10.45 -8.80
CA ALA A 30 -2.35 9.73 -10.04
C ALA A 30 -2.84 10.54 -11.25
N LYS A 31 -3.95 11.31 -11.11
CA LYS A 31 -4.43 12.21 -12.14
C LYS A 31 -3.40 13.28 -12.48
N ASP A 32 -2.79 13.89 -11.46
CA ASP A 32 -1.81 14.95 -11.66
C ASP A 32 -0.48 14.40 -12.21
N LEU A 33 0.03 13.32 -11.63
CA LEU A 33 1.26 12.67 -12.08
C LEU A 33 1.15 12.11 -13.50
N SER A 34 -0.04 11.64 -13.92
CA SER A 34 -0.25 11.07 -15.26
C SER A 34 -0.06 12.07 -16.42
N GLN A 35 0.09 13.34 -16.11
CA GLN A 35 0.47 14.35 -17.10
C GLN A 35 1.95 14.25 -17.52
N HIS A 36 2.78 13.58 -16.70
CA HIS A 36 4.23 13.52 -16.86
C HIS A 36 4.81 12.11 -16.76
N PHE A 37 4.07 11.16 -16.19
CA PHE A 37 4.51 9.81 -15.89
C PHE A 37 3.51 8.77 -16.37
N ASP A 38 4.00 7.56 -16.57
CA ASP A 38 3.19 6.35 -16.69
C ASP A 38 2.90 5.84 -15.25
N VAL A 39 1.74 6.17 -14.73
CA VAL A 39 1.36 5.94 -13.33
C VAL A 39 0.65 4.61 -13.19
N ILE A 40 1.17 3.74 -12.31
CA ILE A 40 0.59 2.44 -11.97
C ILE A 40 0.18 2.48 -10.49
N SER A 41 -1.12 2.52 -10.21
CA SER A 41 -1.67 2.45 -8.85
C SER A 41 -2.16 1.04 -8.58
N VAL A 42 -1.52 0.30 -7.67
CA VAL A 42 -1.83 -1.10 -7.39
C VAL A 42 -2.76 -1.24 -6.19
N ASP A 43 -3.65 -2.24 -6.23
CA ASP A 43 -4.30 -2.79 -5.05
C ASP A 43 -3.46 -3.95 -4.52
N LEU A 44 -3.00 -3.86 -3.28
CA LEU A 44 -2.18 -4.91 -2.66
C LEU A 44 -2.98 -6.21 -2.49
N PRO A 45 -2.32 -7.38 -2.39
CA PRO A 45 -3.01 -8.65 -2.11
C PRO A 45 -3.97 -8.53 -0.93
N GLY A 46 -5.22 -8.95 -1.11
CA GLY A 46 -6.27 -8.88 -0.10
C GLY A 46 -6.84 -7.48 0.17
N HIS A 47 -6.52 -6.48 -0.67
CA HIS A 47 -7.01 -5.12 -0.57
C HIS A 47 -7.70 -4.68 -1.86
N GLY A 48 -8.61 -3.71 -1.74
CA GLY A 48 -9.33 -3.16 -2.88
C GLY A 48 -10.00 -4.24 -3.73
N LYS A 49 -9.66 -4.29 -5.01
CA LYS A 49 -10.18 -5.28 -5.97
C LYS A 49 -9.25 -6.49 -6.15
N SER A 50 -8.10 -6.52 -5.47
CA SER A 50 -7.18 -7.65 -5.51
C SER A 50 -7.62 -8.76 -4.59
N THR A 51 -7.63 -10.00 -5.11
CA THR A 51 -7.84 -11.19 -4.29
C THR A 51 -6.61 -11.51 -3.44
N ILE A 52 -6.79 -12.36 -2.42
CA ILE A 52 -5.69 -12.97 -1.69
C ILE A 52 -5.11 -14.07 -2.57
N ASP A 53 -3.96 -13.81 -3.19
CA ASP A 53 -3.30 -14.74 -4.13
C ASP A 53 -1.78 -14.67 -3.92
N ILE A 54 -1.35 -14.89 -2.68
CA ILE A 54 0.05 -14.99 -2.28
C ILE A 54 0.21 -16.14 -1.27
N GLU A 55 1.31 -16.88 -1.40
CA GLU A 55 1.60 -18.04 -0.54
C GLU A 55 2.02 -17.64 0.88
N SER A 56 2.58 -16.44 1.03
CA SER A 56 3.00 -15.90 2.32
C SER A 56 2.70 -14.41 2.42
N TYR A 57 2.55 -13.92 3.66
CA TYR A 57 2.22 -12.51 3.95
C TYR A 57 3.45 -11.73 4.43
N THR A 58 4.60 -11.98 3.82
CA THR A 58 5.81 -11.18 4.07
C THR A 58 5.85 -9.95 3.17
N VAL A 59 6.56 -8.91 3.58
CA VAL A 59 6.70 -7.69 2.77
C VAL A 59 7.37 -7.97 1.41
N GLU A 60 8.25 -8.97 1.36
CA GLU A 60 8.91 -9.45 0.14
C GLU A 60 7.90 -10.11 -0.81
N ALA A 61 6.94 -10.89 -0.29
CA ALA A 61 5.88 -11.48 -1.12
C ALA A 61 4.98 -10.42 -1.74
N TYR A 62 4.63 -9.39 -0.99
CA TYR A 62 3.89 -8.24 -1.51
C TYR A 62 4.70 -7.50 -2.60
N ALA A 63 6.01 -7.28 -2.37
CA ALA A 63 6.90 -6.65 -3.35
C ALA A 63 6.99 -7.47 -4.64
N ASN A 64 7.15 -8.80 -4.54
CA ASN A 64 7.18 -9.70 -5.70
C ASN A 64 5.88 -9.63 -6.51
N ALA A 65 4.72 -9.59 -5.84
CA ALA A 65 3.43 -9.49 -6.53
C ALA A 65 3.31 -8.17 -7.35
N ILE A 66 3.89 -7.07 -6.86
CA ILE A 66 3.96 -5.81 -7.62
C ILE A 66 4.95 -5.94 -8.79
N VAL A 67 6.12 -6.55 -8.56
CA VAL A 67 7.11 -6.78 -9.61
C VAL A 67 6.54 -7.61 -10.75
N ASP A 68 5.70 -8.61 -10.44
CA ASP A 68 5.02 -9.41 -11.46
C ASP A 68 4.05 -8.59 -12.32
N VAL A 69 3.33 -7.63 -11.73
CA VAL A 69 2.53 -6.66 -12.51
C VAL A 69 3.43 -5.88 -13.46
N LEU A 70 4.53 -5.33 -12.99
CA LEU A 70 5.44 -4.52 -13.81
C LEU A 70 6.07 -5.33 -14.94
N LYS A 71 6.49 -6.56 -14.68
CA LYS A 71 7.02 -7.47 -15.70
C LYS A 71 5.98 -7.81 -16.77
N ASN A 72 4.73 -8.08 -16.37
CA ASN A 72 3.64 -8.36 -17.31
C ASN A 72 3.32 -7.15 -18.20
N GLU A 73 3.46 -5.94 -17.66
CA GLU A 73 3.32 -4.68 -18.37
C GLU A 73 4.59 -4.29 -19.18
N LYS A 74 5.63 -5.15 -19.17
CA LYS A 74 6.92 -4.93 -19.84
C LYS A 74 7.63 -3.67 -19.38
N ILE A 75 7.47 -3.33 -18.11
CA ILE A 75 8.17 -2.22 -17.46
C ILE A 75 9.43 -2.78 -16.82
N GLU A 76 10.58 -2.27 -17.20
CA GLU A 76 11.89 -2.75 -16.71
C GLU A 76 12.44 -1.92 -15.55
N LYS A 77 11.99 -0.68 -15.42
CA LYS A 77 12.35 0.23 -14.32
C LYS A 77 11.17 1.12 -13.97
N ALA A 78 11.02 1.45 -12.70
CA ALA A 78 9.98 2.38 -12.23
C ALA A 78 10.42 3.12 -10.96
N TYR A 79 9.94 4.35 -10.78
CA TYR A 79 9.96 5.00 -9.48
C TYR A 79 8.90 4.35 -8.59
N TRP A 80 9.16 4.24 -7.29
CA TRP A 80 8.21 3.68 -6.34
C TRP A 80 7.84 4.72 -5.28
N LEU A 81 6.54 4.91 -5.06
CA LEU A 81 5.99 5.69 -3.95
C LEU A 81 5.19 4.77 -3.06
N GLY A 82 5.69 4.53 -1.85
CA GLY A 82 5.03 3.68 -0.86
C GLY A 82 4.48 4.50 0.30
N HIS A 83 3.17 4.42 0.52
CA HIS A 83 2.50 5.03 1.66
C HIS A 83 2.41 4.03 2.83
N SER A 84 2.86 4.43 4.03
CA SER A 84 2.74 3.61 5.25
C SER A 84 3.27 2.18 5.04
N PHE A 85 2.42 1.15 5.08
CA PHE A 85 2.80 -0.24 4.78
C PHE A 85 3.43 -0.40 3.39
N GLY A 86 2.94 0.34 2.38
CA GLY A 86 3.55 0.37 1.03
C GLY A 86 5.01 0.84 1.04
N GLY A 87 5.40 1.64 2.04
CA GLY A 87 6.80 2.03 2.24
C GLY A 87 7.67 0.86 2.69
N TYR A 88 7.21 -0.02 3.59
CA TYR A 88 7.93 -1.23 3.96
C TYR A 88 8.11 -2.19 2.78
N ILE A 89 7.07 -2.32 1.94
CA ILE A 89 7.13 -3.11 0.70
C ILE A 89 8.16 -2.52 -0.26
N THR A 90 8.21 -1.19 -0.40
CA THR A 90 9.21 -0.49 -1.23
C THR A 90 10.63 -0.74 -0.71
N LEU A 91 10.84 -0.68 0.61
CA LEU A 91 12.14 -0.95 1.24
C LEU A 91 12.58 -2.41 1.04
N ALA A 92 11.65 -3.37 1.15
CA ALA A 92 11.94 -4.78 0.89
C ALA A 92 12.36 -5.00 -0.57
N ALA A 93 11.65 -4.40 -1.53
CA ALA A 93 12.01 -4.47 -2.94
C ALA A 93 13.41 -3.91 -3.23
N LEU A 94 13.80 -2.83 -2.55
CA LEU A 94 15.14 -2.24 -2.65
C LEU A 94 16.20 -3.12 -2.00
N ALA A 95 15.95 -3.62 -0.79
CA ALA A 95 16.90 -4.45 -0.03
C ALA A 95 17.23 -5.75 -0.78
N GLU A 96 16.21 -6.41 -1.32
CA GLU A 96 16.35 -7.67 -2.07
C GLU A 96 16.65 -7.46 -3.57
N GLN A 97 16.80 -6.20 -4.02
CA GLN A 97 17.09 -5.85 -5.42
C GLN A 97 16.11 -6.52 -6.41
N LEU A 98 14.83 -6.62 -6.04
CA LEU A 98 13.81 -7.35 -6.81
C LEU A 98 13.49 -6.70 -8.16
N PHE A 99 13.73 -5.39 -8.27
CA PHE A 99 13.40 -4.60 -9.46
C PHE A 99 14.32 -3.38 -9.59
N SER A 100 14.41 -2.81 -10.78
CA SER A 100 15.15 -1.55 -11.01
C SER A 100 14.33 -0.36 -10.51
N ILE A 101 14.68 0.16 -9.32
CA ILE A 101 14.01 1.30 -8.66
C ILE A 101 15.00 2.47 -8.57
N PRO A 102 15.04 3.37 -9.57
CA PRO A 102 16.00 4.49 -9.57
C PRO A 102 15.77 5.49 -8.44
N LYS A 103 14.51 5.67 -8.02
CA LYS A 103 14.14 6.54 -6.90
C LYS A 103 12.96 5.94 -6.15
N ALA A 104 12.97 6.07 -4.83
CA ALA A 104 11.88 5.69 -3.96
C ALA A 104 11.43 6.87 -3.09
N ILE A 105 10.12 6.96 -2.86
CA ILE A 105 9.49 7.94 -1.99
C ILE A 105 8.75 7.19 -0.89
N LEU A 106 9.06 7.50 0.36
CA LEU A 106 8.37 6.99 1.53
C LEU A 106 7.40 8.07 2.03
N LEU A 107 6.11 7.87 1.78
CA LEU A 107 5.05 8.80 2.17
C LEU A 107 4.43 8.31 3.49
N HIS A 108 4.57 9.10 4.56
CA HIS A 108 4.07 8.75 5.91
C HIS A 108 4.45 7.30 6.31
N SER A 109 5.71 6.94 6.07
CA SER A 109 6.28 5.62 6.37
C SER A 109 7.58 5.78 7.15
N ALA A 110 8.05 4.69 7.75
CA ALA A 110 9.27 4.65 8.54
C ALA A 110 10.29 3.67 7.96
N VAL A 111 11.57 3.90 8.24
CA VAL A 111 12.68 3.02 7.87
C VAL A 111 13.10 2.10 9.03
N ASN A 112 12.61 2.37 10.22
CA ASN A 112 12.95 1.61 11.42
C ASN A 112 12.06 0.36 11.55
N ALA A 113 12.62 -0.70 12.10
CA ALA A 113 11.84 -1.86 12.50
C ALA A 113 10.84 -1.48 13.62
N ASP A 114 9.74 -2.23 13.70
CA ASP A 114 8.77 -2.09 14.79
C ASP A 114 9.45 -2.32 16.15
N THR A 115 9.10 -1.48 17.12
CA THR A 115 9.45 -1.71 18.53
C THR A 115 8.68 -2.93 19.07
N GLU A 116 9.12 -3.47 20.19
CA GLU A 116 8.40 -4.59 20.84
C GLU A 116 6.95 -4.19 21.19
N GLU A 117 6.74 -2.96 21.66
CA GLU A 117 5.40 -2.41 21.94
C GLU A 117 4.52 -2.38 20.67
N ALA A 118 5.09 -1.98 19.52
CA ALA A 118 4.37 -1.97 18.25
C ALA A 118 3.99 -3.39 17.80
N LYS A 119 4.88 -4.38 18.00
CA LYS A 119 4.62 -5.80 17.70
C LYS A 119 3.52 -6.37 18.59
N GLU A 120 3.54 -6.08 19.89
CA GLU A 120 2.49 -6.48 20.82
C GLU A 120 1.13 -5.89 20.45
N LYS A 121 1.10 -4.61 20.09
CA LYS A 121 -0.11 -3.95 19.61
C LYS A 121 -0.68 -4.65 18.37
N ARG A 122 0.16 -4.99 17.38
CA ARG A 122 -0.29 -5.73 16.19
C ARG A 122 -0.82 -7.11 16.54
N THR A 123 -0.20 -7.81 17.48
CA THR A 123 -0.68 -9.12 17.96
C THR A 123 -2.05 -8.99 18.61
N THR A 124 -2.26 -7.97 19.44
CA THR A 124 -3.56 -7.68 20.05
C THR A 124 -4.62 -7.39 18.99
N GLN A 125 -4.29 -6.58 17.99
CA GLN A 125 -5.18 -6.28 16.86
C GLN A 125 -5.57 -7.54 16.08
N GLN A 126 -4.64 -8.44 15.84
CA GLN A 126 -4.95 -9.73 15.21
C GLN A 126 -5.93 -10.57 16.04
N GLN A 127 -5.82 -10.54 17.37
CA GLN A 127 -6.76 -11.25 18.26
C GLN A 127 -8.17 -10.64 18.19
N VAL A 128 -8.27 -9.31 18.14
CA VAL A 128 -9.56 -8.61 17.94
C VAL A 128 -10.20 -9.04 16.62
N ILE A 129 -9.46 -9.03 15.53
CA ILE A 129 -9.96 -9.45 14.21
C ILE A 129 -10.45 -10.91 14.24
N LYS A 130 -9.70 -11.81 14.88
CA LYS A 130 -10.07 -13.23 14.99
C LYS A 130 -11.33 -13.45 15.83
N LYS A 131 -11.51 -12.66 16.88
CA LYS A 131 -12.62 -12.81 17.84
C LYS A 131 -13.88 -12.09 17.37
N ASP A 132 -13.75 -10.83 16.98
CA ASP A 132 -14.85 -9.89 16.80
C ASP A 132 -15.07 -9.52 15.31
N GLY A 133 -14.19 -9.99 14.43
CA GLY A 133 -14.25 -9.78 12.98
C GLY A 133 -13.60 -8.47 12.52
N VAL A 134 -13.42 -8.37 11.19
CA VAL A 134 -12.76 -7.22 10.56
C VAL A 134 -13.53 -5.92 10.76
N ASN A 135 -14.86 -5.95 10.70
CA ASN A 135 -15.68 -4.75 10.84
C ASN A 135 -15.53 -4.10 12.24
N ALA A 136 -15.46 -4.90 13.30
CA ALA A 136 -15.21 -4.39 14.64
C ALA A 136 -13.86 -3.70 14.75
N PHE A 137 -12.82 -4.32 14.18
CA PHE A 137 -11.48 -3.76 14.12
C PHE A 137 -11.43 -2.44 13.32
N VAL A 138 -12.06 -2.39 12.15
CA VAL A 138 -12.07 -1.20 11.29
C VAL A 138 -12.75 -0.03 11.99
N ASN A 139 -13.91 -0.26 12.61
CA ASN A 139 -14.65 0.77 13.35
C ASN A 139 -13.85 1.36 14.53
N ASP A 140 -12.99 0.55 15.16
CA ASP A 140 -12.13 0.99 16.26
C ASP A 140 -10.90 1.78 15.77
N VAL A 141 -10.30 1.34 14.66
CA VAL A 141 -8.99 1.83 14.21
C VAL A 141 -9.09 3.05 13.27
N ILE A 142 -10.05 3.08 12.35
CA ILE A 142 -10.16 4.14 11.35
C ILE A 142 -10.30 5.54 11.95
N PRO A 143 -11.10 5.78 13.01
CA PRO A 143 -11.16 7.10 13.63
C PRO A 143 -9.80 7.65 14.08
N ASN A 144 -8.88 6.75 14.46
CA ASN A 144 -7.53 7.13 14.92
C ASN A 144 -6.59 7.53 13.77
N PHE A 145 -6.95 7.28 12.52
CA PHE A 145 -6.19 7.73 11.33
C PHE A 145 -6.54 9.15 10.91
N LEU A 146 -7.62 9.68 11.45
CA LEU A 146 -8.10 11.02 11.12
C LEU A 146 -7.58 12.04 12.13
N ALA A 147 -7.44 13.29 11.70
CA ALA A 147 -7.09 14.37 12.60
C ALA A 147 -8.23 14.60 13.62
N PRO A 148 -7.92 14.99 14.88
CA PRO A 148 -8.95 15.18 15.91
C PRO A 148 -10.06 16.17 15.52
N GLN A 149 -9.76 17.11 14.62
CA GLN A 149 -10.70 18.12 14.11
C GLN A 149 -11.45 17.67 12.84
N SER A 150 -11.29 16.42 12.41
CA SER A 150 -11.98 15.90 11.23
C SER A 150 -13.50 15.91 11.44
N SER A 151 -14.24 16.23 10.39
CA SER A 151 -15.70 16.23 10.49
C SER A 151 -16.26 14.82 10.63
N PRO A 152 -17.40 14.63 11.34
CA PRO A 152 -18.06 13.32 11.42
C PRO A 152 -18.33 12.69 10.05
N LYS A 153 -18.69 13.50 9.06
CA LYS A 153 -18.90 13.06 7.69
C LYS A 153 -17.65 12.40 7.08
N LEU A 154 -16.45 12.89 7.41
CA LEU A 154 -15.21 12.32 6.92
C LEU A 154 -14.94 10.95 7.57
N THR A 155 -15.28 10.81 8.86
CA THR A 155 -15.19 9.54 9.58
C THR A 155 -16.12 8.49 8.95
N ASP A 156 -17.37 8.86 8.70
CA ASP A 156 -18.37 7.97 8.07
C ASP A 156 -17.97 7.53 6.64
N GLN A 157 -17.21 8.37 5.93
CA GLN A 157 -16.70 8.04 4.59
C GLN A 157 -15.44 7.16 4.61
N ALA A 158 -14.74 7.11 5.73
CA ALA A 158 -13.49 6.37 5.89
C ALA A 158 -13.70 4.93 6.38
N ILE A 159 -14.86 4.62 6.94
CA ILE A 159 -15.31 3.29 7.37
C ILE A 159 -16.09 2.61 6.24
#